data_9de0a5b62e273baeb8dfb9f0338a68fa
#
_entry.id   9de0a5b62e273baeb8dfb9f0338a68fa
#
_cell.length_a   1.000
_cell.length_b   1.000
_cell.length_c   1.000
_cell.angle_alpha   90.00
_cell.angle_beta   90.00
_cell.angle_gamma   90.00
#
_symmetry.space_group_name_H-M   'P 1'
#
loop_
_entity.id
_entity.type
_entity.pdbx_description
1 polymer ?
#
loop_
_entity_poly.entity_id
_entity_poly.type
_entity_poly.pdbx_seq_one_letter_code
_entity_poly.pdbx_strand_id
1 'polypeptide(L)'
;VCSSDLRVTIMKQNSMLAMILAGGRGSRLHDLTNKVAKPAVAYGGKYRIVDFPLSNCANSGIDVVGVLTQYESIQLNSYVAAGGRWGLDAKDSGVYVLPPREKADENLNVYRGTADAISQNIDFIDKFDPEYVLVLSGDHIYKMNYDKMLAAHKEANADATIAVIEVPMKEASRFGIMNTDESGRIVEFEEKPEHPKSNLASMGIYIFTWKLLRKMLMADIKNPDSNHDFGKDIIPTMLNDGKTLYAYKFKGYWKDVGTIDSLWEANMDLLSSKNELDLGDPSWKIYTEDVT
;
A
#
# COMPACT_ATOMS: atom_id res chain seq x y z
N VAL A 1 3.76 39.31 -10.64
CA VAL A 1 2.89 38.13 -10.53
C VAL A 1 3.76 36.99 -10.05
N CYS A 2 3.49 36.57 -8.86
CA CYS A 2 4.40 35.86 -7.99
C CYS A 2 4.60 34.40 -8.40
N SER A 3 5.86 33.95 -8.43
CA SER A 3 6.27 32.57 -8.72
C SER A 3 5.77 31.53 -7.69
N SER A 4 5.12 31.98 -6.62
CA SER A 4 4.54 31.11 -5.59
C SER A 4 3.26 30.40 -6.05
N ASP A 5 2.47 31.02 -6.92
CA ASP A 5 1.21 30.43 -7.40
C ASP A 5 1.45 29.33 -8.45
N LEU A 6 2.53 29.45 -9.22
CA LEU A 6 2.93 28.40 -10.15
C LEU A 6 3.42 27.13 -9.44
N ARG A 7 4.10 27.28 -8.29
CA ARG A 7 4.58 26.14 -7.50
C ARG A 7 3.44 25.32 -6.90
N VAL A 8 2.41 26.01 -6.39
CA VAL A 8 1.23 25.35 -5.82
C VAL A 8 0.45 24.59 -6.90
N THR A 9 0.45 25.09 -8.15
CA THR A 9 -0.27 24.43 -9.27
C THR A 9 0.50 23.20 -9.78
N ILE A 10 1.84 23.20 -9.78
CA ILE A 10 2.67 22.06 -10.21
C ILE A 10 2.65 20.93 -9.19
N MET A 11 2.64 21.24 -7.88
CA MET A 11 2.52 20.23 -6.82
C MET A 11 1.16 19.53 -6.77
N LYS A 12 0.15 20.05 -7.47
CA LYS A 12 -1.21 19.50 -7.45
C LYS A 12 -1.54 18.56 -8.61
N GLN A 13 -0.59 18.17 -9.43
CA GLN A 13 -0.91 17.36 -10.62
C GLN A 13 -1.55 16.02 -10.27
N ASN A 14 -1.27 15.43 -9.12
CA ASN A 14 -1.92 14.20 -8.66
C ASN A 14 -2.67 14.36 -7.32
N SER A 15 -2.35 15.33 -6.47
CA SER A 15 -2.93 15.57 -5.14
C SER A 15 -2.90 14.34 -4.20
N MET A 16 -2.12 13.32 -4.52
CA MET A 16 -2.08 12.06 -3.80
C MET A 16 -0.67 11.74 -3.31
N LEU A 17 -0.56 11.44 -2.03
CA LEU A 17 0.65 10.97 -1.36
C LEU A 17 0.49 9.47 -1.10
N ALA A 18 1.56 8.69 -1.28
CA ALA A 18 1.55 7.26 -1.01
C ALA A 18 2.24 6.91 0.30
N MET A 19 1.66 5.96 1.03
CA MET A 19 2.22 5.38 2.25
C MET A 19 2.34 3.87 2.05
N ILE A 20 3.56 3.35 2.05
CA ILE A 20 3.85 1.94 1.89
C ILE A 20 4.10 1.30 3.25
N LEU A 21 3.27 0.34 3.62
CA LEU A 21 3.40 -0.44 4.85
C LEU A 21 4.45 -1.53 4.62
N ALA A 22 5.69 -1.24 4.97
CA ALA A 22 6.84 -2.14 4.82
C ALA A 22 7.22 -2.79 6.15
N GLY A 23 6.26 -2.96 7.06
CA GLY A 23 6.48 -3.43 8.42
C GLY A 23 6.57 -4.93 8.56
N GLY A 24 6.94 -5.36 9.77
CA GLY A 24 7.01 -6.74 10.18
C GLY A 24 8.35 -7.42 9.89
N ARG A 25 8.72 -8.33 10.76
CA ARG A 25 9.92 -9.16 10.60
C ARG A 25 9.76 -10.27 9.57
N GLY A 26 8.56 -10.39 8.96
CA GLY A 26 8.28 -11.43 8.01
C GLY A 26 8.48 -12.83 8.59
N SER A 27 7.97 -13.08 9.81
CA SER A 27 8.15 -14.33 10.54
C SER A 27 7.78 -15.58 9.74
N ARG A 28 6.86 -15.43 8.78
CA ARG A 28 6.45 -16.53 7.88
C ARG A 28 7.47 -16.85 6.78
N LEU A 29 8.48 -16.01 6.58
CA LEU A 29 9.58 -16.24 5.65
C LEU A 29 10.84 -16.80 6.34
N HIS A 30 10.78 -17.04 7.64
CA HIS A 30 11.83 -17.66 8.45
C HIS A 30 13.24 -17.11 8.15
N ASP A 31 14.16 -17.96 7.72
CA ASP A 31 15.57 -17.63 7.55
C ASP A 31 15.83 -16.54 6.48
N LEU A 32 14.93 -16.36 5.52
CA LEU A 32 15.06 -15.30 4.50
C LEU A 32 14.99 -13.91 5.09
N THR A 33 14.27 -13.73 6.21
CA THR A 33 14.07 -12.44 6.85
C THR A 33 14.86 -12.22 8.11
N ASN A 34 15.65 -13.19 8.57
CA ASN A 34 16.49 -13.05 9.75
C ASN A 34 17.52 -11.92 9.63
N LYS A 35 18.01 -11.66 8.41
CA LYS A 35 19.00 -10.63 8.11
C LYS A 35 18.48 -9.51 7.23
N VAL A 36 17.34 -9.71 6.56
CA VAL A 36 16.78 -8.81 5.56
C VAL A 36 15.31 -8.57 5.86
N ALA A 37 14.87 -7.31 5.89
CA ALA A 37 13.46 -6.99 6.01
C ALA A 37 12.68 -7.57 4.82
N LYS A 38 11.47 -8.11 5.07
CA LYS A 38 10.63 -8.75 4.05
C LYS A 38 10.50 -7.97 2.73
N PRO A 39 10.27 -6.66 2.71
CA PRO A 39 10.21 -5.90 1.45
C PRO A 39 11.53 -5.84 0.68
N ALA A 40 12.65 -6.07 1.35
CA ALA A 40 13.98 -6.10 0.74
C ALA A 40 14.42 -7.49 0.28
N VAL A 41 13.57 -8.52 0.44
CA VAL A 41 13.85 -9.89 -0.03
C VAL A 41 13.86 -9.92 -1.55
N ALA A 42 14.80 -10.66 -2.11
CA ALA A 42 15.00 -10.78 -3.57
C ALA A 42 13.86 -11.57 -4.25
N TYR A 43 13.52 -11.13 -5.44
CA TYR A 43 12.55 -11.77 -6.33
C TYR A 43 13.06 -11.79 -7.77
N GLY A 44 12.87 -12.91 -8.45
CA GLY A 44 13.28 -13.06 -9.86
C GLY A 44 14.79 -12.88 -10.09
N GLY A 45 15.61 -13.11 -9.07
CA GLY A 45 17.07 -13.02 -9.13
C GLY A 45 17.63 -11.58 -9.13
N LYS A 46 16.84 -10.60 -9.54
CA LYS A 46 17.27 -9.20 -9.72
C LYS A 46 16.50 -8.22 -8.84
N TYR A 47 15.19 -8.41 -8.76
CA TYR A 47 14.29 -7.46 -8.11
C TYR A 47 14.23 -7.67 -6.60
N ARG A 48 13.82 -6.62 -5.88
CA ARG A 48 13.36 -6.70 -4.50
C ARG A 48 11.85 -6.51 -4.45
N ILE A 49 11.18 -7.06 -3.47
CA ILE A 49 9.70 -6.98 -3.38
C ILE A 49 9.25 -5.51 -3.37
N VAL A 50 9.93 -4.65 -2.62
CA VAL A 50 9.61 -3.21 -2.51
C VAL A 50 9.74 -2.44 -3.84
N ASP A 51 10.48 -2.94 -4.82
CA ASP A 51 10.61 -2.32 -6.14
C ASP A 51 9.26 -2.18 -6.85
N PHE A 52 8.33 -3.10 -6.60
CA PHE A 52 7.02 -3.09 -7.24
C PHE A 52 6.15 -1.92 -6.80
N PRO A 53 5.80 -1.74 -5.51
CA PRO A 53 5.01 -0.58 -5.10
C PRO A 53 5.71 0.75 -5.38
N LEU A 54 7.03 0.84 -5.22
CA LEU A 54 7.77 2.08 -5.51
C LEU A 54 7.76 2.41 -7.00
N SER A 55 7.97 1.43 -7.88
CA SER A 55 7.90 1.64 -9.32
C SER A 55 6.48 1.97 -9.78
N ASN A 56 5.47 1.31 -9.21
CA ASN A 56 4.08 1.63 -9.49
C ASN A 56 3.75 3.07 -9.09
N CYS A 57 4.24 3.54 -7.94
CA CYS A 57 4.08 4.95 -7.52
C CYS A 57 4.74 5.91 -8.52
N ALA A 58 5.99 5.66 -8.89
CA ALA A 58 6.71 6.50 -9.84
C ALA A 58 6.01 6.55 -11.21
N ASN A 59 5.62 5.39 -11.74
CA ASN A 59 4.90 5.29 -13.02
C ASN A 59 3.48 5.88 -12.96
N SER A 60 2.90 6.01 -11.79
CA SER A 60 1.57 6.60 -11.58
C SER A 60 1.60 8.12 -11.35
N GLY A 61 2.77 8.75 -11.39
CA GLY A 61 2.92 10.19 -11.18
C GLY A 61 2.80 10.64 -9.73
N ILE A 62 3.06 9.76 -8.77
CA ILE A 62 3.08 10.08 -7.34
C ILE A 62 4.47 10.60 -6.97
N ASP A 63 4.53 11.80 -6.40
CA ASP A 63 5.80 12.49 -6.11
C ASP A 63 6.35 12.19 -4.71
N VAL A 64 5.49 11.95 -3.75
CA VAL A 64 5.87 11.77 -2.34
C VAL A 64 5.43 10.39 -1.86
N VAL A 65 6.39 9.61 -1.39
CA VAL A 65 6.17 8.26 -0.88
C VAL A 65 6.81 8.12 0.51
N GLY A 66 5.99 7.78 1.50
CA GLY A 66 6.46 7.35 2.81
C GLY A 66 6.54 5.83 2.87
N VAL A 67 7.67 5.31 3.34
CA VAL A 67 7.86 3.88 3.58
C VAL A 67 7.90 3.65 5.09
N LEU A 68 6.86 3.01 5.62
CA LEU A 68 6.70 2.78 7.04
C LEU A 68 7.30 1.43 7.43
N THR A 69 8.35 1.48 8.24
CA THR A 69 9.08 0.30 8.70
C THR A 69 8.77 -0.01 10.15
N GLN A 70 8.51 -1.27 10.49
CA GLN A 70 8.19 -1.68 11.86
C GLN A 70 9.40 -1.59 12.79
N TYR A 71 10.58 -1.75 12.23
CA TYR A 71 11.86 -1.61 12.93
C TYR A 71 12.93 -1.14 11.95
N GLU A 72 14.01 -0.60 12.46
CA GLU A 72 15.09 -0.14 11.60
C GLU A 72 15.74 -1.30 10.85
N SER A 73 15.74 -1.19 9.54
CA SER A 73 16.50 -2.05 8.65
C SER A 73 17.47 -1.22 7.86
N ILE A 74 18.75 -1.33 8.18
CA ILE A 74 19.80 -0.59 7.49
C ILE A 74 19.78 -0.88 5.99
N GLN A 75 19.58 -2.13 5.60
CA GLN A 75 19.53 -2.54 4.21
C GLN A 75 18.35 -1.92 3.47
N LEU A 76 17.15 -1.97 4.04
CA LEU A 76 15.97 -1.37 3.44
C LEU A 76 16.09 0.15 3.38
N ASN A 77 16.53 0.78 4.47
CA ASN A 77 16.71 2.22 4.55
C ASN A 77 17.73 2.71 3.50
N SER A 78 18.87 2.05 3.39
CA SER A 78 19.89 2.38 2.39
C SER A 78 19.40 2.18 0.97
N TYR A 79 18.60 1.14 0.74
CA TYR A 79 18.06 0.81 -0.58
C TYR A 79 17.07 1.86 -1.08
N VAL A 80 16.20 2.37 -0.21
CA VAL A 80 15.13 3.30 -0.60
C VAL A 80 15.48 4.76 -0.39
N ALA A 81 16.48 5.08 0.41
CA ALA A 81 16.72 6.41 0.98
C ALA A 81 16.83 7.55 -0.03
N ALA A 82 17.41 7.32 -1.20
CA ALA A 82 17.62 8.38 -2.18
C ALA A 82 16.43 8.55 -3.15
N GLY A 83 15.62 7.54 -3.34
CA GLY A 83 14.51 7.59 -4.30
C GLY A 83 14.91 7.72 -5.78
N GLY A 84 16.21 7.88 -6.08
CA GLY A 84 16.71 8.20 -7.42
C GLY A 84 16.42 7.14 -8.46
N ARG A 85 16.52 5.88 -8.11
CA ARG A 85 16.26 4.76 -9.05
C ARG A 85 14.80 4.66 -9.48
N TRP A 86 13.88 5.27 -8.74
CA TRP A 86 12.45 5.39 -9.09
C TRP A 86 12.08 6.77 -9.61
N GLY A 87 13.07 7.69 -9.79
CA GLY A 87 12.81 9.07 -10.20
C GLY A 87 12.13 9.93 -9.13
N LEU A 88 12.26 9.57 -7.86
CA LEU A 88 11.64 10.25 -6.71
C LEU A 88 12.69 11.02 -5.89
N ASP A 89 13.51 11.81 -6.55
CA ASP A 89 14.63 12.54 -5.95
C ASP A 89 14.65 14.05 -6.27
N ALA A 90 13.60 14.57 -6.89
CA ALA A 90 13.46 15.99 -7.14
C ALA A 90 13.19 16.79 -5.86
N LYS A 91 13.36 18.11 -5.90
CA LYS A 91 13.31 18.99 -4.72
C LYS A 91 12.07 18.88 -3.85
N ASP A 92 10.90 18.67 -4.46
CA ASP A 92 9.60 18.59 -3.76
C ASP A 92 8.99 17.18 -3.86
N SER A 93 9.80 16.20 -4.20
CA SER A 93 9.46 14.81 -4.26
C SER A 93 10.42 13.99 -3.41
N GLY A 94 10.09 12.74 -3.14
CA GLY A 94 11.05 11.87 -2.47
C GLY A 94 10.42 10.63 -1.86
N VAL A 95 11.32 9.72 -1.50
CA VAL A 95 11.00 8.56 -0.69
C VAL A 95 11.52 8.82 0.72
N TYR A 96 10.63 8.70 1.70
CA TYR A 96 10.93 8.94 3.11
C TYR A 96 10.73 7.65 3.89
N VAL A 97 11.74 7.22 4.63
CA VAL A 97 11.63 6.07 5.52
C VAL A 97 11.15 6.56 6.89
N LEU A 98 10.04 5.99 7.37
CA LEU A 98 9.33 6.44 8.55
C LEU A 98 9.26 5.29 9.59
N PRO A 99 10.18 5.24 10.57
CA PRO A 99 10.11 4.27 11.66
C PRO A 99 9.06 4.65 12.70
N PRO A 100 8.64 3.72 13.58
CA PRO A 100 7.73 4.01 14.67
C PRO A 100 8.29 5.09 15.61
N ARG A 101 7.42 5.98 16.09
CA ARG A 101 7.75 7.09 17.00
C ARG A 101 7.28 6.86 18.42
N GLU A 102 6.24 6.05 18.60
CA GLU A 102 5.68 5.74 19.91
C GLU A 102 6.26 4.46 20.49
N LYS A 103 6.46 4.47 21.80
CA LYS A 103 6.90 3.29 22.54
C LYS A 103 5.67 2.51 23.00
N ALA A 104 5.57 1.24 22.60
CA ALA A 104 4.52 0.36 23.11
C ALA A 104 4.83 -0.12 24.53
N ASP A 105 6.10 -0.35 24.83
CA ASP A 105 6.66 -0.65 26.16
C ASP A 105 7.93 0.15 26.34
N GLU A 106 8.45 0.19 27.57
CA GLU A 106 9.56 1.07 28.00
C GLU A 106 10.80 1.05 27.07
N ASN A 107 10.90 0.11 26.13
CA ASN A 107 12.08 -0.07 25.29
C ASN A 107 11.86 -0.32 23.81
N LEU A 108 10.60 -0.39 23.28
CA LEU A 108 10.34 -0.73 21.87
C LEU A 108 9.39 0.26 21.21
N ASN A 109 9.88 0.94 20.18
CA ASN A 109 9.05 1.70 19.25
C ASN A 109 8.40 0.75 18.25
N VAL A 110 7.06 0.70 18.21
CA VAL A 110 6.31 -0.18 17.29
C VAL A 110 5.09 0.53 16.71
N TYR A 111 4.65 0.06 15.55
CA TYR A 111 3.30 0.32 15.05
C TYR A 111 2.38 -0.80 15.57
N ARG A 112 1.27 -0.42 16.19
CA ARG A 112 0.32 -1.38 16.80
C ARG A 112 -0.55 -2.09 15.76
N GLY A 113 -0.74 -1.49 14.60
CA GLY A 113 -1.50 -2.01 13.50
C GLY A 113 -1.29 -1.15 12.26
N THR A 114 -1.92 -1.53 11.14
CA THR A 114 -1.77 -0.83 9.87
C THR A 114 -2.28 0.61 9.91
N ALA A 115 -3.38 0.86 10.62
CA ALA A 115 -3.90 2.22 10.81
C ALA A 115 -3.03 3.05 11.76
N ASP A 116 -2.46 2.43 12.80
CA ASP A 116 -1.56 3.11 13.72
C ASP A 116 -0.29 3.61 13.02
N ALA A 117 0.22 2.85 12.05
CA ALA A 117 1.35 3.28 11.25
C ALA A 117 1.07 4.60 10.51
N ILE A 118 -0.12 4.76 9.98
CA ILE A 118 -0.53 6.03 9.35
C ILE A 118 -0.77 7.09 10.41
N SER A 119 -1.43 6.76 11.52
CA SER A 119 -1.74 7.69 12.62
C SER A 119 -0.49 8.32 13.22
N GLN A 120 0.59 7.56 13.41
CA GLN A 120 1.86 8.09 13.92
C GLN A 120 2.55 9.04 12.94
N ASN A 121 2.12 9.09 11.69
CA ASN A 121 2.73 9.89 10.62
C ASN A 121 1.76 10.95 10.04
N ILE A 122 0.71 11.32 10.77
CA ILE A 122 -0.23 12.36 10.35
C ILE A 122 0.49 13.67 10.07
N ASP A 123 1.46 14.05 10.91
CA ASP A 123 2.24 15.28 10.74
C ASP A 123 3.04 15.28 9.42
N PHE A 124 3.62 14.13 9.07
CA PHE A 124 4.31 13.95 7.80
C PHE A 124 3.37 14.17 6.62
N ILE A 125 2.18 13.57 6.67
CA ILE A 125 1.18 13.72 5.60
C ILE A 125 0.69 15.15 5.52
N ASP A 126 0.34 15.76 6.65
CA ASP A 126 -0.16 17.13 6.72
C ASP A 126 0.85 18.16 6.16
N LYS A 127 2.15 17.89 6.30
CA LYS A 127 3.20 18.74 5.74
C LYS A 127 3.10 18.91 4.22
N PHE A 128 2.66 17.88 3.51
CA PHE A 128 2.48 17.91 2.07
C PHE A 128 1.06 18.31 1.64
N ASP A 129 0.13 18.37 2.58
CA ASP A 129 -1.28 18.76 2.37
C ASP A 129 -1.93 18.07 1.17
N PRO A 130 -1.90 16.72 1.10
CA PRO A 130 -2.53 16.01 -0.01
C PRO A 130 -4.05 16.00 0.12
N GLU A 131 -4.74 15.96 -1.01
CA GLU A 131 -6.18 15.73 -1.02
C GLU A 131 -6.52 14.25 -0.80
N TYR A 132 -5.64 13.37 -1.30
CA TYR A 132 -5.79 11.92 -1.24
C TYR A 132 -4.55 11.25 -0.69
N VAL A 133 -4.76 10.12 0.00
CA VAL A 133 -3.69 9.26 0.50
C VAL A 133 -3.90 7.84 -0.02
N LEU A 134 -2.86 7.30 -0.64
CA LEU A 134 -2.80 5.93 -1.09
C LEU A 134 -2.04 5.11 -0.03
N VAL A 135 -2.66 4.05 0.45
CA VAL A 135 -2.05 3.11 1.41
C VAL A 135 -1.80 1.78 0.71
N LEU A 136 -0.56 1.32 0.76
CA LEU A 136 -0.08 0.12 0.05
C LEU A 136 0.62 -0.83 1.00
N SER A 137 0.54 -2.13 0.71
CA SER A 137 1.43 -3.13 1.29
C SER A 137 2.76 -3.19 0.53
N GLY A 138 3.87 -3.33 1.26
CA GLY A 138 5.21 -3.43 0.69
C GLY A 138 5.66 -4.84 0.30
N ASP A 139 4.80 -5.84 0.43
CA ASP A 139 5.12 -7.26 0.27
C ASP A 139 4.30 -7.97 -0.82
N HIS A 140 3.81 -7.20 -1.80
CA HIS A 140 3.05 -7.73 -2.93
C HIS A 140 3.79 -7.48 -4.25
N ILE A 141 3.62 -8.41 -5.19
CA ILE A 141 4.23 -8.36 -6.52
C ILE A 141 3.11 -8.18 -7.55
N TYR A 142 3.11 -7.05 -8.24
CA TYR A 142 2.11 -6.67 -9.23
C TYR A 142 2.54 -5.41 -9.98
N LYS A 143 1.88 -5.12 -11.09
CA LYS A 143 1.96 -3.85 -11.80
C LYS A 143 0.59 -3.18 -11.79
N MET A 144 0.51 -1.94 -11.33
CA MET A 144 -0.76 -1.22 -11.25
C MET A 144 -0.58 0.28 -11.42
N ASN A 145 -1.45 0.88 -12.21
CA ASN A 145 -1.55 2.32 -12.35
C ASN A 145 -2.52 2.89 -11.30
N TYR A 146 -1.97 3.47 -10.26
CA TYR A 146 -2.77 4.05 -9.17
C TYR A 146 -3.53 5.32 -9.59
N ASP A 147 -3.08 5.99 -10.65
CA ASP A 147 -3.78 7.17 -11.17
C ASP A 147 -5.15 6.81 -11.75
N LYS A 148 -5.27 5.65 -12.39
CA LYS A 148 -6.57 5.12 -12.85
C LYS A 148 -7.51 4.82 -11.68
N MET A 149 -6.99 4.27 -10.60
CA MET A 149 -7.76 4.03 -9.38
C MET A 149 -8.21 5.35 -8.74
N LEU A 150 -7.33 6.36 -8.72
CA LEU A 150 -7.67 7.69 -8.23
C LEU A 150 -8.77 8.35 -9.07
N ALA A 151 -8.72 8.22 -10.39
CA ALA A 151 -9.79 8.71 -11.27
C ALA A 151 -11.15 8.10 -10.92
N ALA A 152 -11.18 6.79 -10.68
CA ALA A 152 -12.39 6.09 -10.24
C ALA A 152 -12.88 6.60 -8.86
N HIS A 153 -11.95 6.84 -7.92
CA HIS A 153 -12.26 7.40 -6.61
C HIS A 153 -12.93 8.77 -6.72
N LYS A 154 -12.38 9.64 -7.55
CA LYS A 154 -12.92 10.98 -7.80
C LYS A 154 -14.29 10.92 -8.48
N GLU A 155 -14.45 10.09 -9.51
CA GLU A 155 -15.70 9.94 -10.25
C GLU A 155 -16.84 9.46 -9.34
N ALA A 156 -16.54 8.51 -8.45
CA ALA A 156 -17.49 8.00 -7.47
C ALA A 156 -17.75 8.95 -6.29
N ASN A 157 -16.97 10.04 -6.20
CA ASN A 157 -16.96 10.92 -5.01
C ASN A 157 -16.86 10.11 -3.71
N ALA A 158 -15.98 9.15 -3.71
CA ALA A 158 -15.83 8.19 -2.61
C ALA A 158 -15.07 8.77 -1.42
N ASP A 159 -15.38 8.28 -0.24
CA ASP A 159 -14.59 8.51 0.98
C ASP A 159 -13.39 7.57 1.01
N ALA A 160 -13.58 6.34 0.57
CA ALA A 160 -12.52 5.35 0.38
C ALA A 160 -12.77 4.51 -0.87
N THR A 161 -11.71 4.12 -1.54
CA THR A 161 -11.73 3.15 -2.64
C THR A 161 -10.74 2.04 -2.33
N ILE A 162 -11.19 0.80 -2.45
CA ILE A 162 -10.40 -0.38 -2.15
C ILE A 162 -10.16 -1.15 -3.45
N ALA A 163 -8.91 -1.41 -3.78
CA ALA A 163 -8.59 -2.27 -4.91
C ALA A 163 -8.94 -3.73 -4.55
N VAL A 164 -9.66 -4.38 -5.45
CA VAL A 164 -10.11 -5.76 -5.29
C VAL A 164 -9.73 -6.59 -6.51
N ILE A 165 -9.51 -7.87 -6.27
CA ILE A 165 -9.24 -8.87 -7.30
C ILE A 165 -10.13 -10.07 -7.07
N GLU A 166 -10.61 -10.69 -8.15
CA GLU A 166 -11.36 -11.95 -8.05
C GLU A 166 -10.39 -13.09 -7.78
N VAL A 167 -10.66 -13.85 -6.72
CA VAL A 167 -9.87 -15.03 -6.35
C VAL A 167 -10.76 -16.28 -6.41
N PRO A 168 -10.16 -17.49 -6.53
CA PRO A 168 -10.95 -18.72 -6.37
C PRO A 168 -11.65 -18.75 -5.02
N MET A 169 -12.92 -19.18 -4.98
CA MET A 169 -13.72 -19.22 -3.75
C MET A 169 -13.02 -19.98 -2.61
N LYS A 170 -12.29 -21.04 -2.94
CA LYS A 170 -11.52 -21.82 -1.97
C LYS A 170 -10.41 -21.04 -1.26
N GLU A 171 -9.97 -19.93 -1.85
CA GLU A 171 -8.91 -19.07 -1.31
C GLU A 171 -9.48 -17.81 -0.63
N ALA A 172 -10.76 -17.53 -0.83
CA ALA A 172 -11.38 -16.28 -0.40
C ALA A 172 -11.28 -16.05 1.12
N SER A 173 -11.34 -17.10 1.95
CA SER A 173 -11.22 -16.99 3.40
C SER A 173 -9.84 -16.50 3.90
N ARG A 174 -8.85 -16.40 3.02
CA ARG A 174 -7.52 -15.90 3.35
C ARG A 174 -7.44 -14.37 3.30
N PHE A 175 -8.45 -13.71 2.75
CA PHE A 175 -8.45 -12.28 2.45
C PHE A 175 -9.62 -11.56 3.11
N GLY A 176 -9.52 -10.24 3.20
CA GLY A 176 -10.68 -9.39 3.39
C GLY A 176 -11.59 -9.47 2.16
N ILE A 177 -12.86 -9.78 2.35
CA ILE A 177 -13.82 -10.00 1.27
C ILE A 177 -14.86 -8.90 1.25
N MET A 178 -15.14 -8.39 0.07
CA MET A 178 -16.13 -7.34 -0.14
C MET A 178 -17.37 -7.84 -0.84
N ASN A 179 -18.52 -7.39 -0.34
CA ASN A 179 -19.79 -7.49 -1.03
C ASN A 179 -20.17 -6.10 -1.56
N THR A 180 -20.47 -6.02 -2.84
CA THR A 180 -20.78 -4.75 -3.52
C THR A 180 -22.19 -4.79 -4.09
N ASP A 181 -22.80 -3.62 -4.26
CA ASP A 181 -23.99 -3.46 -5.06
C ASP A 181 -23.66 -3.40 -6.57
N GLU A 182 -24.66 -3.19 -7.41
CA GLU A 182 -24.49 -3.13 -8.87
C GLU A 182 -23.61 -1.98 -9.34
N SER A 183 -23.52 -0.88 -8.56
CA SER A 183 -22.66 0.27 -8.87
C SER A 183 -21.20 0.09 -8.48
N GLY A 184 -20.87 -0.99 -7.75
CA GLY A 184 -19.55 -1.21 -7.19
C GLY A 184 -19.35 -0.62 -5.79
N ARG A 185 -20.41 -0.03 -5.21
CA ARG A 185 -20.37 0.43 -3.83
C ARG A 185 -20.27 -0.76 -2.88
N ILE A 186 -19.34 -0.68 -1.94
CA ILE A 186 -19.14 -1.71 -0.92
C ILE A 186 -20.26 -1.58 0.11
N VAL A 187 -21.01 -2.66 0.31
CA VAL A 187 -22.12 -2.74 1.27
C VAL A 187 -21.75 -3.56 2.49
N GLU A 188 -20.78 -4.46 2.37
CA GLU A 188 -20.30 -5.31 3.45
C GLU A 188 -18.81 -5.62 3.26
N PHE A 189 -18.07 -5.66 4.34
CA PHE A 189 -16.69 -6.09 4.40
C PHE A 189 -16.53 -7.15 5.47
N GLU A 190 -15.94 -8.28 5.11
CA GLU A 190 -15.68 -9.39 6.01
C GLU A 190 -14.18 -9.69 6.05
N GLU A 191 -13.53 -9.52 7.21
CA GLU A 191 -12.10 -9.84 7.37
C GLU A 191 -11.92 -11.34 7.55
N LYS A 192 -11.30 -11.99 6.57
CA LYS A 192 -10.99 -13.43 6.56
C LYS A 192 -12.17 -14.30 6.99
N PRO A 193 -13.31 -14.22 6.30
CA PRO A 193 -14.52 -14.93 6.70
C PRO A 193 -14.34 -16.44 6.54
N GLU A 194 -14.88 -17.21 7.46
CA GLU A 194 -14.92 -18.67 7.38
C GLU A 194 -15.78 -19.15 6.18
N HIS A 195 -16.89 -18.45 5.95
CA HIS A 195 -17.83 -18.72 4.85
C HIS A 195 -18.01 -17.46 4.00
N PRO A 196 -17.09 -17.17 3.07
CA PRO A 196 -17.18 -15.95 2.27
C PRO A 196 -18.40 -15.97 1.34
N LYS A 197 -19.10 -14.83 1.28
CA LYS A 197 -20.27 -14.63 0.41
C LYS A 197 -19.88 -14.19 -1.00
N SER A 198 -18.65 -13.76 -1.19
CA SER A 198 -18.12 -13.23 -2.44
C SER A 198 -16.68 -13.67 -2.60
N ASN A 199 -16.15 -13.56 -3.81
CA ASN A 199 -14.75 -13.81 -4.14
C ASN A 199 -13.96 -12.53 -4.46
N LEU A 200 -14.52 -11.36 -4.16
CA LEU A 200 -13.81 -10.09 -4.29
C LEU A 200 -12.90 -9.87 -3.11
N ALA A 201 -11.63 -10.16 -3.31
CA ALA A 201 -10.61 -10.05 -2.27
C ALA A 201 -9.97 -8.67 -2.26
N SER A 202 -9.76 -8.11 -1.06
CA SER A 202 -8.97 -6.89 -0.88
C SER A 202 -7.51 -7.17 -1.24
N MET A 203 -6.93 -6.29 -2.06
CA MET A 203 -5.51 -6.31 -2.37
C MET A 203 -4.66 -5.60 -1.30
N GLY A 204 -5.29 -5.03 -0.27
CA GLY A 204 -4.58 -4.20 0.71
C GLY A 204 -4.13 -2.86 0.14
N ILE A 205 -4.81 -2.38 -0.88
CA ILE A 205 -4.55 -1.12 -1.56
C ILE A 205 -5.76 -0.23 -1.39
N TYR A 206 -5.57 0.93 -0.73
CA TYR A 206 -6.64 1.86 -0.40
C TYR A 206 -6.32 3.26 -0.90
N ILE A 207 -7.31 3.95 -1.46
CA ILE A 207 -7.27 5.40 -1.65
C ILE A 207 -8.31 6.01 -0.71
N PHE A 208 -7.87 6.93 0.13
CA PHE A 208 -8.72 7.68 1.03
C PHE A 208 -8.73 9.16 0.67
N THR A 209 -9.87 9.80 0.81
CA THR A 209 -9.95 11.24 0.92
C THR A 209 -9.34 11.63 2.27
N TRP A 210 -8.20 12.33 2.24
CA TRP A 210 -7.35 12.50 3.43
C TRP A 210 -8.07 13.18 4.59
N LYS A 211 -8.82 14.23 4.31
CA LYS A 211 -9.53 14.96 5.36
C LYS A 211 -10.45 14.07 6.19
N LEU A 212 -11.14 13.12 5.56
CA LEU A 212 -11.98 12.15 6.25
C LEU A 212 -11.13 11.10 6.98
N LEU A 213 -10.15 10.52 6.31
CA LEU A 213 -9.28 9.52 6.95
C LEU A 213 -8.59 10.10 8.18
N ARG A 214 -8.07 11.31 8.07
CA ARG A 214 -7.42 12.01 9.18
C ARG A 214 -8.35 12.09 10.40
N LYS A 215 -9.59 12.47 10.20
CA LYS A 215 -10.61 12.55 11.26
C LYS A 215 -10.88 11.17 11.88
N MET A 216 -10.98 10.14 11.05
CA MET A 216 -11.19 8.76 11.51
C MET A 216 -9.99 8.25 12.33
N LEU A 217 -8.77 8.52 11.88
CA LEU A 217 -7.56 8.14 12.59
C LEU A 217 -7.42 8.84 13.93
N MET A 218 -7.73 10.14 14.01
CA MET A 218 -7.70 10.89 15.27
C MET A 218 -8.68 10.33 16.29
N ALA A 219 -9.85 9.86 15.87
CA ALA A 219 -10.81 9.16 16.73
C ALA A 219 -10.30 7.77 17.13
N ASP A 220 -9.71 7.02 16.18
CA ASP A 220 -9.21 5.67 16.43
C ASP A 220 -8.07 5.61 17.44
N ILE A 221 -7.17 6.60 17.44
CA ILE A 221 -6.07 6.71 18.42
C ILE A 221 -6.60 6.68 19.86
N LYS A 222 -7.76 7.28 20.09
CA LYS A 222 -8.37 7.40 21.41
C LYS A 222 -9.23 6.20 21.80
N ASN A 223 -9.47 5.28 20.89
CA ASN A 223 -10.31 4.10 21.14
C ASN A 223 -9.47 2.95 21.72
N PRO A 224 -9.64 2.62 23.02
CA PRO A 224 -8.86 1.56 23.66
C PRO A 224 -9.24 0.16 23.16
N ASP A 225 -10.41 0.00 22.53
CA ASP A 225 -10.91 -1.29 22.04
C ASP A 225 -10.47 -1.55 20.59
N SER A 226 -9.85 -0.58 19.92
CA SER A 226 -9.36 -0.72 18.55
C SER A 226 -8.06 -1.50 18.49
N ASN A 227 -7.92 -2.32 17.45
CA ASN A 227 -6.65 -2.94 17.07
C ASN A 227 -5.80 -2.00 16.21
N HIS A 228 -6.30 -0.81 15.89
CA HIS A 228 -5.66 0.18 15.03
C HIS A 228 -5.29 -0.38 13.65
N ASP A 229 -6.22 -1.14 13.07
CA ASP A 229 -6.08 -1.84 11.81
C ASP A 229 -7.13 -1.38 10.79
N PHE A 230 -6.73 -1.27 9.51
CA PHE A 230 -7.68 -0.84 8.48
C PHE A 230 -8.83 -1.84 8.29
N GLY A 231 -8.49 -3.11 8.11
CA GLY A 231 -9.49 -4.15 7.86
C GLY A 231 -10.39 -4.47 9.05
N LYS A 232 -9.86 -4.41 10.27
CA LYS A 232 -10.61 -4.75 11.48
C LYS A 232 -11.35 -3.58 12.09
N ASP A 233 -10.86 -2.35 11.92
CA ASP A 233 -11.37 -1.19 12.65
C ASP A 233 -11.85 -0.06 11.73
N ILE A 234 -10.97 0.47 10.87
CA ILE A 234 -11.28 1.68 10.08
C ILE A 234 -12.36 1.41 9.03
N ILE A 235 -12.22 0.38 8.21
CA ILE A 235 -13.20 0.07 7.15
C ILE A 235 -14.57 -0.30 7.74
N PRO A 236 -14.68 -1.18 8.74
CA PRO A 236 -15.96 -1.43 9.38
C PRO A 236 -16.61 -0.18 9.98
N THR A 237 -15.83 0.69 10.63
CA THR A 237 -16.35 1.94 11.19
C THR A 237 -16.87 2.88 10.11
N MET A 238 -16.15 3.01 8.99
CA MET A 238 -16.61 3.82 7.85
C MET A 238 -17.94 3.31 7.28
N LEU A 239 -18.07 1.98 7.14
CA LEU A 239 -19.32 1.37 6.67
C LEU A 239 -20.47 1.62 7.65
N ASN A 240 -20.25 1.45 8.95
CA ASN A 240 -21.25 1.70 9.98
C ASN A 240 -21.68 3.17 10.04
N ASP A 241 -20.76 4.08 9.77
CA ASP A 241 -21.02 5.53 9.75
C ASP A 241 -21.66 6.00 8.43
N GLY A 242 -21.98 5.09 7.52
CA GLY A 242 -22.62 5.40 6.25
C GLY A 242 -21.72 6.10 5.23
N LYS A 243 -20.41 5.96 5.37
CA LYS A 243 -19.44 6.54 4.42
C LYS A 243 -19.50 5.79 3.09
N THR A 244 -19.07 6.47 2.03
CA THR A 244 -19.10 5.95 0.66
C THR A 244 -17.80 5.23 0.34
N LEU A 245 -17.86 3.90 0.25
CA LEU A 245 -16.74 3.06 -0.12
C LEU A 245 -17.04 2.35 -1.43
N TYR A 246 -16.06 2.36 -2.35
CA TYR A 246 -16.16 1.69 -3.64
C TYR A 246 -15.05 0.65 -3.83
N ALA A 247 -15.37 -0.41 -4.56
CA ALA A 247 -14.42 -1.40 -5.00
C ALA A 247 -13.88 -1.02 -6.38
N TYR A 248 -12.56 -0.95 -6.53
CA TYR A 248 -11.87 -0.81 -7.82
C TYR A 248 -11.37 -2.19 -8.25
N LYS A 249 -11.94 -2.74 -9.30
CA LYS A 249 -11.59 -4.08 -9.80
C LYS A 249 -10.30 -4.03 -10.59
N PHE A 250 -9.29 -4.71 -10.10
CA PHE A 250 -8.01 -4.90 -10.77
C PHE A 250 -8.02 -6.21 -11.53
N LYS A 251 -7.48 -6.17 -12.74
CA LYS A 251 -7.20 -7.36 -13.57
C LYS A 251 -5.71 -7.38 -13.87
N GLY A 252 -5.07 -8.49 -13.61
CA GLY A 252 -3.65 -8.68 -13.84
C GLY A 252 -3.02 -9.60 -12.80
N TYR A 253 -1.72 -9.77 -12.92
CA TYR A 253 -0.97 -10.56 -11.96
C TYR A 253 -0.87 -9.83 -10.62
N TRP A 254 -1.21 -10.52 -9.54
CA TRP A 254 -1.03 -10.06 -8.17
C TRP A 254 -0.72 -11.24 -7.27
N LYS A 255 0.34 -11.12 -6.46
CA LYS A 255 0.74 -12.15 -5.52
C LYS A 255 1.16 -11.53 -4.20
N ASP A 256 0.51 -11.96 -3.12
CA ASP A 256 0.99 -11.74 -1.75
C ASP A 256 2.09 -12.76 -1.46
N VAL A 257 3.32 -12.29 -1.31
CA VAL A 257 4.50 -13.14 -1.06
C VAL A 257 4.82 -13.22 0.44
N GLY A 258 3.81 -13.35 1.26
CA GLY A 258 3.91 -13.41 2.71
C GLY A 258 4.50 -14.70 3.28
N THR A 259 4.64 -15.75 2.48
CA THR A 259 5.21 -17.05 2.88
C THR A 259 6.30 -17.49 1.93
N ILE A 260 7.15 -18.44 2.34
CA ILE A 260 8.19 -19.05 1.49
C ILE A 260 7.55 -19.71 0.27
N ASP A 261 6.45 -20.44 0.45
CA ASP A 261 5.75 -21.12 -0.62
C ASP A 261 5.19 -20.13 -1.65
N SER A 262 4.56 -19.05 -1.21
CA SER A 262 4.04 -18.02 -2.11
C SER A 262 5.14 -17.25 -2.83
N LEU A 263 6.28 -17.00 -2.19
CA LEU A 263 7.46 -16.39 -2.82
C LEU A 263 8.06 -17.34 -3.87
N TRP A 264 8.17 -18.63 -3.56
CA TRP A 264 8.61 -19.63 -4.52
C TRP A 264 7.68 -19.73 -5.73
N GLU A 265 6.37 -19.82 -5.50
CA GLU A 265 5.37 -19.81 -6.57
C GLU A 265 5.48 -18.57 -7.45
N ALA A 266 5.64 -17.38 -6.85
CA ALA A 266 5.81 -16.14 -7.58
C ALA A 266 7.08 -16.14 -8.45
N ASN A 267 8.19 -16.70 -7.97
CA ASN A 267 9.39 -16.89 -8.78
C ASN A 267 9.16 -17.89 -9.94
N MET A 268 8.47 -18.99 -9.66
CA MET A 268 8.16 -19.99 -10.70
C MET A 268 7.20 -19.44 -11.76
N ASP A 269 6.29 -18.53 -11.39
CA ASP A 269 5.37 -17.87 -12.31
C ASP A 269 6.12 -17.11 -13.44
N LEU A 270 7.33 -16.59 -13.14
CA LEU A 270 8.17 -15.93 -14.15
C LEU A 270 8.68 -16.89 -15.24
N LEU A 271 8.77 -18.17 -14.95
CA LEU A 271 9.22 -19.19 -15.88
C LEU A 271 8.08 -19.76 -16.72
N SER A 272 6.85 -19.44 -16.40
CA SER A 272 5.67 -19.90 -17.14
C SER A 272 5.57 -19.23 -18.51
N SER A 273 5.19 -20.01 -19.53
CA SER A 273 4.87 -19.50 -20.87
C SER A 273 3.66 -18.56 -20.89
N LYS A 274 2.83 -18.60 -19.83
CA LYS A 274 1.68 -17.70 -19.61
C LYS A 274 2.00 -16.63 -18.56
N ASN A 275 3.23 -16.15 -18.52
CA ASN A 275 3.65 -15.14 -17.57
C ASN A 275 2.86 -13.84 -17.79
N GLU A 276 1.91 -13.55 -16.91
CA GLU A 276 1.09 -12.34 -16.92
C GLU A 276 1.84 -11.13 -16.36
N LEU A 277 2.93 -11.35 -15.61
CA LEU A 277 3.81 -10.32 -15.09
C LEU A 277 5.00 -10.13 -16.05
N ASP A 278 4.83 -9.34 -17.08
CA ASP A 278 5.89 -9.02 -18.03
C ASP A 278 6.86 -7.97 -17.45
N LEU A 279 7.99 -8.43 -16.92
CA LEU A 279 9.04 -7.56 -16.38
C LEU A 279 9.87 -6.87 -17.47
N GLY A 280 9.76 -7.33 -18.71
CA GLY A 280 10.42 -6.74 -19.87
C GLY A 280 9.60 -5.67 -20.58
N ASP A 281 8.37 -5.43 -20.19
CA ASP A 281 7.48 -4.43 -20.80
C ASP A 281 7.99 -3.00 -20.54
N PRO A 282 8.43 -2.27 -21.59
CA PRO A 282 8.94 -0.91 -21.40
C PRO A 282 7.86 0.11 -21.07
N SER A 283 6.59 -0.20 -21.31
CA SER A 283 5.47 0.72 -21.01
C SER A 283 5.20 0.84 -19.51
N TRP A 284 5.60 -0.16 -18.74
CA TRP A 284 5.47 -0.17 -17.28
C TRP A 284 6.69 -0.84 -16.63
N LYS A 285 7.78 -0.09 -16.53
CA LYS A 285 9.06 -0.60 -16.04
C LYS A 285 9.07 -0.73 -14.52
N ILE A 286 9.54 -1.86 -14.02
CA ILE A 286 9.90 -2.03 -12.62
C ILE A 286 11.38 -1.70 -12.46
N TYR A 287 11.67 -0.62 -11.76
CA TYR A 287 13.02 -0.15 -11.49
C TYR A 287 13.62 -0.91 -10.32
N THR A 288 14.90 -1.24 -10.44
CA THR A 288 15.63 -1.94 -9.38
C THR A 288 17.10 -1.51 -9.40
N GLU A 289 17.88 -2.01 -8.44
CA GLU A 289 19.32 -1.80 -8.41
C GLU A 289 19.98 -2.55 -9.57
N ASP A 290 20.77 -1.85 -10.38
CA ASP A 290 21.58 -2.51 -11.40
C ASP A 290 22.68 -3.32 -10.71
N VAL A 291 22.71 -4.62 -10.98
CA VAL A 291 23.79 -5.49 -10.55
C VAL A 291 24.97 -5.18 -11.48
N THR A 292 25.90 -4.37 -11.01
CA THR A 292 27.19 -4.15 -11.68
C THR A 292 28.09 -5.36 -11.52
#